data_85da0c7cd44d1e455c9f5ca07e8e23e1
#
_entry.id   85da0c7cd44d1e455c9f5ca07e8e23e1
#
_cell.length_a   1.000
_cell.length_b   1.000
_cell.length_c   1.000
_cell.angle_alpha   90.00
_cell.angle_beta   90.00
_cell.angle_gamma   90.00
#
_symmetry.space_group_name_H-M   'P 1'
#
loop_
_entity.id
_entity.type
_entity.pdbx_description
1 polymer ?
#
loop_
_entity_poly.entity_id
_entity_poly.type
_entity_poly.pdbx_seq_one_letter_code
_entity_poly.pdbx_strand_id
1 'polypeptide(L)'
;MQYMVIEKFKQERVKDLYKRFEEKGRLMPDGLTYINSWITEDVSACYQVMETHDINKLHEWINNWNDFADFEIIPVITSQQAKEKVFAIRL
;
A
#
# COMPACT_ATOMS: atom_id res chain seq x y z
N MET A 1 -0.09 -11.47 6.41
CA MET A 1 -1.02 -10.35 6.73
C MET A 1 -1.06 -9.37 5.59
N GLN A 2 -2.25 -9.00 5.15
CA GLN A 2 -2.43 -8.03 4.08
C GLN A 2 -2.69 -6.64 4.65
N TYR A 3 -2.19 -5.64 3.93
CA TYR A 3 -2.34 -4.23 4.30
C TYR A 3 -2.82 -3.43 3.11
N MET A 4 -3.82 -2.58 3.34
CA MET A 4 -4.17 -1.53 2.40
C MET A 4 -3.25 -0.35 2.67
N VAL A 5 -2.52 0.09 1.66
CA VAL A 5 -1.64 1.24 1.75
C VAL A 5 -2.25 2.34 0.91
N ILE A 6 -2.55 3.47 1.53
CA ILE A 6 -3.11 4.63 0.86
C ILE A 6 -2.00 5.66 0.72
N GLU A 7 -1.66 6.00 -0.53
CA GLU A 7 -0.69 7.04 -0.85
C GLU A 7 -1.43 8.28 -1.33
N LYS A 8 -1.32 9.37 -0.59
CA LYS A 8 -1.85 10.67 -1.04
C LYS A 8 -0.70 11.45 -1.66
N PHE A 9 -0.73 11.63 -2.97
CA PHE A 9 0.35 12.26 -3.70
C PHE A 9 0.47 13.76 -3.38
N LYS A 10 1.71 14.22 -3.21
CA LYS A 10 2.01 15.65 -3.23
C LYS A 10 1.92 16.10 -4.67
N GLN A 11 0.94 16.94 -4.98
CA GLN A 11 0.57 17.25 -6.38
C GLN A 11 1.74 17.79 -7.19
N GLU A 12 2.57 18.61 -6.60
CA GLU A 12 3.75 19.19 -7.26
C GLU A 12 4.86 18.15 -7.51
N ARG A 13 4.73 16.94 -6.92
CA ARG A 13 5.76 15.89 -7.02
C ARG A 13 5.29 14.66 -7.81
N VAL A 14 4.08 14.67 -8.37
CA VAL A 14 3.51 13.50 -9.07
C VAL A 14 4.38 13.07 -10.25
N LYS A 15 4.84 14.01 -11.06
CA LYS A 15 5.70 13.68 -12.21
C LYS A 15 7.02 13.07 -11.77
N ASP A 16 7.61 13.55 -10.68
CA ASP A 16 8.85 13.01 -10.14
C ASP A 16 8.66 11.59 -9.62
N LEU A 17 7.51 11.33 -8.99
CA LEU A 17 7.16 10.02 -8.48
C LEU A 17 7.09 9.00 -9.62
N TYR A 18 6.35 9.31 -10.68
CA TYR A 18 6.22 8.43 -11.84
C TYR A 18 7.54 8.24 -12.58
N LYS A 19 8.37 9.27 -12.61
CA LYS A 19 9.71 9.18 -13.19
C LYS A 19 10.59 8.19 -12.41
N ARG A 20 10.58 8.26 -11.07
CA ARG A 20 11.32 7.30 -10.24
C ARG A 20 10.78 5.88 -10.43
N PHE A 21 9.47 5.74 -10.49
CA PHE A 21 8.84 4.45 -10.75
C PHE A 21 9.27 3.86 -12.09
N GLU A 22 9.27 4.66 -13.14
CA GLU A 22 9.72 4.23 -14.47
C GLU A 22 11.19 3.81 -14.48
N GLU A 23 12.04 4.54 -13.78
CA GLU A 23 13.49 4.28 -13.75
C GLU A 23 13.88 3.13 -12.82
N LYS A 24 13.19 2.97 -11.70
CA LYS A 24 13.61 2.07 -10.60
C LYS A 24 12.57 1.03 -10.20
N GLY A 25 11.38 1.06 -10.80
CA GLY A 25 10.27 0.19 -10.40
C GLY A 25 9.74 0.54 -9.02
N ARG A 26 9.11 -0.42 -8.37
CA ARG A 26 8.46 -0.21 -7.07
C ARG A 26 9.41 -0.11 -5.88
N LEU A 27 10.65 -0.52 -6.04
CA LEU A 27 11.66 -0.56 -4.97
C LEU A 27 11.19 -1.41 -3.78
N MET A 28 10.64 -2.58 -4.08
CA MET A 28 10.13 -3.51 -3.08
C MET A 28 11.27 -4.22 -2.36
N PRO A 29 11.34 -4.15 -1.03
CA PRO A 29 12.29 -4.99 -0.29
C PRO A 29 11.86 -6.46 -0.31
N ASP A 30 12.80 -7.36 -0.07
CA ASP A 30 12.49 -8.78 0.08
C ASP A 30 11.53 -8.98 1.25
N GLY A 31 10.56 -9.86 1.06
CA GLY A 31 9.56 -10.13 2.09
C GLY A 31 8.31 -9.25 2.04
N LEU A 32 8.25 -8.32 1.09
CA LEU A 32 7.06 -7.53 0.82
C LEU A 32 6.53 -7.87 -0.58
N THR A 33 5.27 -8.29 -0.66
CA THR A 33 4.63 -8.70 -1.91
C THR A 33 3.56 -7.70 -2.31
N TYR A 34 3.66 -7.20 -3.54
CA TYR A 34 2.63 -6.37 -4.17
C TYR A 34 1.49 -7.26 -4.68
N ILE A 35 0.25 -6.96 -4.30
CA ILE A 35 -0.93 -7.72 -4.73
C ILE A 35 -1.65 -7.00 -5.88
N ASN A 36 -2.11 -5.77 -5.64
CA ASN A 36 -2.80 -4.98 -6.65
C ASN A 36 -2.88 -3.51 -6.21
N SER A 37 -3.18 -2.64 -7.17
CA SER A 37 -3.33 -1.21 -6.88
C SER A 37 -4.33 -0.55 -7.81
N TRP A 38 -4.90 0.54 -7.31
CA TRP A 38 -5.82 1.41 -8.05
C TRP A 38 -5.42 2.86 -7.78
N ILE A 39 -5.44 3.67 -8.83
CA ILE A 39 -5.16 5.10 -8.74
C ILE A 39 -6.49 5.83 -8.94
N THR A 40 -6.74 6.88 -8.16
CA THR A 40 -7.91 7.72 -8.39
C THR A 40 -7.85 8.31 -9.80
N GLU A 41 -9.01 8.54 -10.40
CA GLU A 41 -9.07 9.05 -11.79
C GLU A 41 -8.33 10.37 -11.94
N ASP A 42 -8.38 11.23 -10.93
CA ASP A 42 -7.67 12.52 -10.93
C ASP A 42 -6.18 12.42 -10.58
N VAL A 43 -5.68 11.20 -10.37
CA VAL A 43 -4.27 10.92 -10.01
C VAL A 43 -3.85 11.65 -8.72
N SER A 44 -4.74 11.67 -7.73
CA SER A 44 -4.44 12.30 -6.44
C SER A 44 -4.02 11.29 -5.37
N ALA A 45 -4.42 10.02 -5.53
CA ALA A 45 -4.11 8.98 -4.54
C ALA A 45 -4.01 7.60 -5.16
N CYS A 46 -3.23 6.74 -4.53
CA CYS A 46 -3.12 5.32 -4.86
C CYS A 46 -3.61 4.49 -3.68
N TYR A 47 -4.43 3.50 -3.99
CA TYR A 47 -4.90 2.49 -3.03
C TYR A 47 -4.29 1.17 -3.46
N GLN A 48 -3.41 0.61 -2.63
CA GLN A 48 -2.74 -0.63 -2.99
C GLN A 48 -2.75 -1.63 -1.85
N VAL A 49 -2.82 -2.91 -2.21
CA VAL A 49 -2.78 -4.01 -1.25
C VAL A 49 -1.41 -4.66 -1.32
N MET A 50 -0.78 -4.82 -0.19
CA MET A 50 0.51 -5.49 -0.05
C MET A 50 0.43 -6.54 1.04
N GLU A 51 1.28 -7.57 0.93
CA GLU A 51 1.35 -8.64 1.90
C GLU A 51 2.77 -8.77 2.45
N THR A 52 2.86 -8.95 3.78
CA THR A 52 4.12 -9.24 4.45
C THR A 52 3.86 -9.91 5.78
N HIS A 53 4.84 -10.69 6.25
CA HIS A 53 4.86 -11.22 7.62
C HIS A 53 5.53 -10.25 8.60
N ASP A 54 6.15 -9.19 8.09
CA ASP A 54 6.88 -8.22 8.90
C ASP A 54 6.54 -6.80 8.42
N ILE A 55 5.77 -6.07 9.22
CA ILE A 55 5.35 -4.71 8.89
C ILE A 55 6.53 -3.75 8.69
N ASN A 56 7.69 -4.06 9.24
CA ASN A 56 8.88 -3.24 9.03
C ASN A 56 9.31 -3.21 7.55
N LYS A 57 8.99 -4.24 6.80
CA LYS A 57 9.24 -4.28 5.35
C LYS A 57 8.39 -3.24 4.62
N LEU A 58 7.18 -3.03 5.10
CA LEU A 58 6.29 -2.02 4.56
C LEU A 58 6.81 -0.60 4.87
N HIS A 59 7.30 -0.38 6.09
CA HIS A 59 7.92 0.90 6.45
C HIS A 59 9.21 1.17 5.65
N GLU A 60 10.01 0.13 5.39
CA GLU A 60 11.19 0.24 4.52
C GLU A 60 10.79 0.72 3.12
N TRP A 61 9.74 0.12 2.56
CA TRP A 61 9.24 0.49 1.25
C TRP A 61 8.74 1.95 1.24
N ILE A 62 7.98 2.35 2.25
CA ILE A 62 7.46 3.72 2.37
C ILE A 62 8.60 4.74 2.39
N ASN A 63 9.72 4.42 3.05
CA ASN A 63 10.88 5.31 3.10
C ASN A 63 11.47 5.61 1.72
N ASN A 64 11.22 4.76 0.73
CA ASN A 64 11.67 5.00 -0.65
C ASN A 64 10.78 6.00 -1.40
N TRP A 65 9.60 6.33 -0.86
CA TRP A 65 8.58 7.11 -1.58
C TRP A 65 8.00 8.27 -0.77
N ASN A 66 8.32 8.39 0.52
CA ASN A 66 7.67 9.35 1.42
C ASN A 66 8.00 10.82 1.11
N ASP A 67 8.96 11.07 0.24
CA ASP A 67 9.25 12.42 -0.27
C ASP A 67 8.20 12.89 -1.29
N PHE A 68 7.45 11.97 -1.90
CA PHE A 68 6.46 12.26 -2.95
C PHE A 68 5.00 12.13 -2.49
N ALA A 69 4.74 11.49 -1.37
CA ALA A 69 3.39 11.18 -0.92
C ALA A 69 3.32 11.03 0.59
N ASP A 70 2.11 11.17 1.12
CA ASP A 70 1.78 10.82 2.50
C ASP A 70 1.13 9.44 2.51
N PHE A 71 1.48 8.61 3.49
CA PHE A 71 1.07 7.21 3.54
C PHE A 71 0.19 6.92 4.75
N GLU A 72 -0.82 6.07 4.53
CA GLU A 72 -1.64 5.49 5.59
C GLU A 72 -1.64 3.98 5.40
N ILE A 73 -1.48 3.22 6.48
CA ILE A 73 -1.45 1.76 6.48
C ILE A 73 -2.65 1.24 7.27
N ILE A 74 -3.45 0.38 6.64
CA ILE A 74 -4.62 -0.24 7.26
C ILE A 74 -4.49 -1.75 7.12
N PRO A 75 -4.39 -2.51 8.24
CA PRO A 75 -4.46 -3.97 8.16
C PRO A 75 -5.83 -4.37 7.63
N VAL A 76 -5.86 -5.29 6.68
CA VAL A 76 -7.10 -5.72 6.05
C VAL A 76 -7.20 -7.23 6.00
N ILE A 77 -8.42 -7.72 5.95
CA ILE A 77 -8.77 -9.11 5.69
C ILE A 77 -9.75 -9.16 4.53
N THR A 78 -9.91 -10.32 3.90
CA THR A 78 -10.91 -10.46 2.84
C THR A 78 -12.32 -10.43 3.41
N SER A 79 -13.30 -10.17 2.55
CA SER A 79 -14.71 -10.23 2.97
C SER A 79 -15.10 -11.61 3.49
N GLN A 80 -14.54 -12.68 2.90
CA GLN A 80 -14.76 -14.03 3.37
C GLN A 80 -14.19 -14.25 4.77
N GLN A 81 -12.97 -13.80 5.02
CA GLN A 81 -12.35 -13.87 6.34
C GLN A 81 -13.13 -13.06 7.38
N ALA A 82 -13.64 -11.89 6.98
CA ALA A 82 -14.47 -11.05 7.85
C ALA A 82 -15.75 -11.78 8.25
N LYS A 83 -16.41 -12.43 7.31
CA LYS A 83 -17.61 -13.23 7.55
C LYS A 83 -17.33 -14.34 8.56
N GLU A 84 -16.27 -15.09 8.36
CA GLU A 84 -15.84 -16.15 9.27
C GLU A 84 -15.55 -15.63 10.67
N LYS A 85 -14.86 -14.50 10.76
CA LYS A 85 -14.52 -13.86 12.04
C LYS A 85 -15.77 -13.41 12.79
N VAL A 86 -16.73 -12.81 12.09
CA VAL A 86 -17.98 -12.35 12.69
C VAL A 86 -18.79 -13.52 13.24
N PHE A 87 -18.93 -14.61 12.49
CA PHE A 87 -19.70 -15.79 12.90
C PHE A 87 -18.96 -16.69 13.89
N ALA A 88 -17.64 -16.54 14.02
CA ALA A 88 -16.87 -17.25 15.05
C ALA A 88 -17.04 -16.63 16.45
N ILE A 89 -17.49 -15.38 16.53
CA ILE A 89 -17.72 -14.71 17.83
C ILE A 89 -18.98 -15.30 18.43
N ARG A 90 -18.86 -15.92 19.58
CA ARG A 90 -19.98 -16.49 20.34
C ARG A 90 -20.31 -15.56 21.49
N LEU A 91 -21.51 -15.06 21.51
CA LEU A 91 -22.02 -14.21 22.57
C LEU A 91 -22.93 -15.01 23.52
#